data_5ceb6fe4b4aacd24141db3310c2e6bd6
#
_entry.id   5ceb6fe4b4aacd24141db3310c2e6bd6
#
_cell.length_a   1.000
_cell.length_b   1.000
_cell.length_c   1.000
_cell.angle_alpha   90.00
_cell.angle_beta   90.00
_cell.angle_gamma   90.00
#
_symmetry.space_group_name_H-M   'P 1'
#
loop_
_entity.id
_entity.type
_entity.pdbx_description
1 polymer ?
#
loop_
_entity_poly.entity_id
_entity_poly.type
_entity_poly.pdbx_seq_one_letter_code
_entity_poly.pdbx_strand_id
1 'polypeptide(L)'
;MSISILKNNELNRFEIYSDGELAGFAEFKDSNQMISYTHTEIDPKFGGQGLGSQLIKEVLDEALEQNLEVAPYCSFVSAYIKKNSEKYLYLVPESKRAKFNL
;
A
#
# COMPACT_ATOMS: atom_id res chain seq x y z
N MET A 1 -6.06 -3.86 21.29
CA MET A 1 -5.76 -4.51 20.01
C MET A 1 -4.36 -4.12 19.56
N SER A 2 -3.53 -5.10 19.26
CA SER A 2 -2.15 -4.88 18.85
C SER A 2 -2.01 -5.08 17.35
N ILE A 3 -1.59 -4.02 16.63
CA ILE A 3 -1.41 -4.07 15.18
C ILE A 3 0.08 -4.01 14.88
N SER A 4 0.54 -4.90 14.01
CA SER A 4 1.91 -4.84 13.50
C SER A 4 1.91 -5.02 12.00
N ILE A 5 2.83 -4.36 11.33
CA ILE A 5 2.98 -4.40 9.89
C ILE A 5 4.43 -4.74 9.58
N LEU A 6 4.63 -5.78 8.76
CA LEU A 6 5.98 -6.16 8.34
C LEU A 6 6.06 -6.34 6.84
N LYS A 7 7.27 -6.15 6.32
CA LYS A 7 7.56 -6.38 4.92
C LYS A 7 8.10 -7.80 4.76
N ASN A 8 7.40 -8.61 3.97
CA ASN A 8 7.82 -9.99 3.68
C ASN A 8 8.47 -10.01 2.30
N ASN A 9 9.81 -10.02 2.28
CA ASN A 9 10.56 -9.97 1.03
C ASN A 9 10.55 -11.28 0.24
N GLU A 10 10.26 -12.40 0.89
CA GLU A 10 10.14 -13.68 0.20
C GLU A 10 8.89 -13.75 -0.65
N LEU A 11 7.79 -13.20 -0.13
CA LEU A 11 6.49 -13.23 -0.80
C LEU A 11 6.19 -11.92 -1.53
N ASN A 12 7.09 -10.94 -1.45
CA ASN A 12 6.92 -9.62 -2.05
C ASN A 12 5.60 -8.99 -1.65
N ARG A 13 5.39 -8.88 -0.33
CA ARG A 13 4.19 -8.25 0.19
C ARG A 13 4.44 -7.65 1.57
N PHE A 14 3.68 -6.60 1.90
CA PHE A 14 3.56 -6.10 3.27
C PHE A 14 2.42 -6.85 3.93
N GLU A 15 2.59 -7.21 5.20
CA GLU A 15 1.59 -7.97 5.94
C GLU A 15 1.15 -7.18 7.16
N ILE A 16 -0.15 -7.19 7.44
CA ILE A 16 -0.69 -6.57 8.65
C ILE A 16 -1.25 -7.66 9.56
N TYR A 17 -0.86 -7.60 10.82
CA TYR A 17 -1.27 -8.57 11.84
C TYR A 17 -2.09 -7.87 12.91
N SER A 18 -3.13 -8.53 13.36
CA SER A 18 -3.95 -8.06 14.49
C SER A 18 -3.84 -9.11 15.59
N ASP A 19 -3.29 -8.71 16.73
CA ASP A 19 -3.04 -9.60 17.87
C ASP A 19 -2.32 -10.89 17.45
N GLY A 20 -1.32 -10.75 16.57
CA GLY A 20 -0.50 -11.88 16.12
C GLY A 20 -1.09 -12.70 15.00
N GLU A 21 -2.29 -12.40 14.54
CA GLU A 21 -2.95 -13.12 13.48
C GLU A 21 -2.89 -12.33 12.17
N LEU A 22 -2.54 -12.99 11.06
CA LEU A 22 -2.46 -12.33 9.76
C LEU A 22 -3.84 -11.84 9.34
N ALA A 23 -4.00 -10.53 9.23
CA ALA A 23 -5.27 -9.90 8.87
C ALA A 23 -5.35 -9.55 7.38
N GLY A 24 -4.21 -9.31 6.74
CA GLY A 24 -4.21 -8.97 5.33
C GLY A 24 -2.81 -8.68 4.79
N PHE A 25 -2.74 -8.31 3.51
CA PHE A 25 -1.46 -8.03 2.88
C PHE A 25 -1.62 -7.11 1.67
N ALA A 26 -0.52 -6.50 1.26
CA ALA A 26 -0.44 -5.69 0.06
C ALA A 26 0.77 -6.18 -0.75
N GLU A 27 0.51 -6.75 -1.92
CA GLU A 27 1.55 -7.29 -2.79
C GLU A 27 2.20 -6.19 -3.61
N PHE A 28 3.50 -6.32 -3.85
CA PHE A 28 4.27 -5.33 -4.59
C PHE A 28 5.31 -5.98 -5.50
N LYS A 29 5.82 -5.16 -6.42
CA LYS A 29 6.98 -5.50 -7.25
C LYS A 29 7.94 -4.31 -7.22
N ASP A 30 9.20 -4.58 -6.94
CA ASP A 30 10.25 -3.56 -6.99
C ASP A 30 10.88 -3.52 -8.37
N SER A 31 11.20 -2.32 -8.85
CA SER A 31 11.90 -2.15 -10.13
C SER A 31 12.61 -0.80 -10.10
N ASN A 32 13.93 -0.79 -9.97
CA ASN A 32 14.75 0.44 -9.95
C ASN A 32 14.10 1.49 -9.06
N GLN A 33 14.14 2.09 -8.33
CA GLN A 33 13.55 3.14 -7.50
C GLN A 33 12.03 3.29 -7.64
N MET A 34 11.35 2.27 -8.22
CA MET A 34 9.89 2.27 -8.33
C MET A 34 9.32 1.05 -7.62
N ILE A 35 8.22 1.23 -6.92
CA ILE A 35 7.49 0.13 -6.34
C ILE A 35 6.07 0.11 -6.91
N SER A 36 5.65 -1.05 -7.41
CA SER A 36 4.31 -1.24 -7.96
C SER A 36 3.48 -2.01 -6.94
N TYR A 37 2.34 -1.45 -6.53
CA TYR A 37 1.40 -2.15 -5.66
C TYR A 37 0.35 -2.80 -6.53
N THR A 38 0.28 -4.13 -6.50
CA THR A 38 -0.50 -4.89 -7.45
C THR A 38 -1.77 -5.47 -6.89
N HIS A 39 -1.82 -5.76 -5.60
CA HIS A 39 -3.00 -6.37 -5.00
C HIS A 39 -3.01 -6.14 -3.48
N THR A 40 -4.18 -5.85 -2.94
CA THR A 40 -4.38 -5.69 -1.50
C THR A 40 -5.56 -6.56 -1.09
N GLU A 41 -5.42 -7.27 0.03
CA GLU A 41 -6.49 -8.13 0.53
C GLU A 41 -6.55 -8.05 2.04
N ILE A 42 -7.77 -7.93 2.59
CA ILE A 42 -8.01 -8.01 4.02
C ILE A 42 -8.98 -9.17 4.24
N ASP A 43 -8.65 -10.07 5.14
CA ASP A 43 -9.49 -11.20 5.48
C ASP A 43 -10.84 -10.66 5.99
N PRO A 44 -11.98 -11.15 5.47
CA PRO A 44 -13.30 -10.69 5.90
C PRO A 44 -13.53 -10.74 7.41
N LYS A 45 -12.86 -11.65 8.09
CA LYS A 45 -12.90 -11.75 9.55
C LYS A 45 -12.48 -10.44 10.23
N PHE A 46 -11.63 -9.66 9.57
CA PHE A 46 -11.13 -8.40 10.09
C PHE A 46 -11.75 -7.18 9.41
N GLY A 47 -12.80 -7.38 8.64
CA GLY A 47 -13.48 -6.30 7.95
C GLY A 47 -14.07 -5.27 8.91
N GLY A 48 -14.18 -4.02 8.44
CA GLY A 48 -14.79 -2.96 9.21
C GLY A 48 -13.91 -2.34 10.29
N GLN A 49 -12.64 -2.75 10.38
CA GLN A 49 -11.71 -2.23 11.40
C GLN A 49 -10.72 -1.20 10.86
N GLY A 50 -10.83 -0.86 9.57
CA GLY A 50 -9.92 0.13 8.96
C GLY A 50 -8.50 -0.38 8.73
N LEU A 51 -8.29 -1.69 8.76
CA LEU A 51 -6.94 -2.26 8.64
C LEU A 51 -6.36 -2.09 7.24
N GLY A 52 -7.19 -2.10 6.21
CA GLY A 52 -6.75 -1.86 4.84
C GLY A 52 -6.14 -0.47 4.70
N SER A 53 -6.84 0.55 5.20
CA SER A 53 -6.33 1.92 5.16
C SER A 53 -5.07 2.08 5.98
N GLN A 54 -5.00 1.43 7.13
CA GLN A 54 -3.83 1.48 7.99
C GLN A 54 -2.62 0.85 7.30
N LEU A 55 -2.83 -0.29 6.63
CA LEU A 55 -1.78 -0.97 5.88
C LEU A 55 -1.25 -0.09 4.74
N ILE A 56 -2.16 0.48 3.94
CA ILE A 56 -1.76 1.29 2.78
C ILE A 56 -1.07 2.58 3.23
N LYS A 57 -1.54 3.21 4.31
CA LYS A 57 -0.86 4.37 4.86
C LYS A 57 0.60 4.05 5.17
N GLU A 58 0.83 2.92 5.83
CA GLU A 58 2.18 2.51 6.21
C GLU A 58 3.06 2.23 5.00
N VAL A 59 2.56 1.52 3.98
CA VAL A 59 3.37 1.21 2.81
C VAL A 59 3.68 2.45 1.99
N LEU A 60 2.77 3.41 1.91
CA LEU A 60 3.01 4.66 1.21
C LEU A 60 3.97 5.56 1.98
N ASP A 61 3.86 5.59 3.30
CA ASP A 61 4.80 6.34 4.14
C ASP A 61 6.22 5.80 3.98
N GLU A 62 6.38 4.49 3.87
CA GLU A 62 7.69 3.90 3.62
C GLU A 62 8.23 4.31 2.26
N ALA A 63 7.39 4.35 1.23
CA ALA A 63 7.81 4.80 -0.09
C ALA A 63 8.28 6.25 -0.06
N LEU A 64 7.58 7.12 0.68
CA LEU A 64 8.01 8.51 0.86
C LEU A 64 9.39 8.58 1.52
N GLU A 65 9.56 7.80 2.59
CA GLU A 65 10.80 7.79 3.36
C GLU A 65 11.98 7.34 2.53
N GLN A 66 11.76 6.37 1.63
CA GLN A 66 12.81 5.82 0.77
C GLN A 66 12.93 6.51 -0.57
N ASN A 67 12.16 7.56 -0.83
CA ASN A 67 12.16 8.30 -2.09
C ASN A 67 11.88 7.40 -3.29
N LEU A 68 10.94 6.47 -3.15
CA LEU A 68 10.55 5.59 -4.23
C LEU A 68 9.41 6.21 -5.03
N GLU A 69 9.38 5.94 -6.34
CA GLU A 69 8.20 6.23 -7.15
C GLU A 69 7.20 5.12 -6.96
N VAL A 70 5.91 5.44 -7.04
CA VAL A 70 4.83 4.47 -6.81
C VAL A 70 3.99 4.30 -8.07
N ALA A 71 3.73 3.04 -8.43
CA ALA A 71 2.80 2.69 -9.49
C ALA A 71 1.64 1.91 -8.87
N PRO A 72 0.50 2.57 -8.58
CA PRO A 72 -0.61 1.94 -7.86
C PRO A 72 -1.56 1.19 -8.79
N TYR A 73 -1.16 0.01 -9.24
CA TYR A 73 -2.03 -0.83 -10.09
C TYR A 73 -3.23 -1.37 -9.31
N CYS A 74 -3.12 -1.52 -7.99
CA CYS A 74 -4.22 -1.92 -7.15
C CYS A 74 -5.18 -0.74 -6.98
N SER A 75 -6.47 -0.95 -7.29
CA SER A 75 -7.46 0.13 -7.20
C SER A 75 -7.62 0.68 -5.78
N PHE A 76 -7.42 -0.16 -4.77
CA PHE A 76 -7.48 0.29 -3.38
C PHE A 76 -6.38 1.31 -3.07
N VAL A 77 -5.16 1.05 -3.54
CA VAL A 77 -4.03 1.95 -3.34
C VAL A 77 -4.23 3.25 -4.11
N SER A 78 -4.66 3.15 -5.37
CA SER A 78 -4.93 4.31 -6.20
C SER A 78 -6.00 5.21 -5.56
N ALA A 79 -7.08 4.62 -5.07
CA ALA A 79 -8.15 5.36 -4.42
C ALA A 79 -7.66 6.04 -3.13
N TYR A 80 -6.81 5.36 -2.38
CA TYR A 80 -6.25 5.93 -1.16
C TYR A 80 -5.37 7.15 -1.48
N ILE A 81 -4.54 7.05 -2.52
CA ILE A 81 -3.70 8.18 -2.95
C ILE A 81 -4.59 9.35 -3.39
N LYS A 82 -5.63 9.08 -4.16
CA LYS A 82 -6.54 10.12 -4.63
C LYS A 82 -7.19 10.86 -3.46
N LYS A 83 -7.63 10.12 -2.47
CA LYS A 83 -8.27 10.67 -1.28
C LYS A 83 -7.30 11.48 -0.41
N ASN A 84 -6.01 11.15 -0.47
CA ASN A 84 -4.97 11.81 0.31
C ASN A 84 -3.89 12.40 -0.60
N SER A 85 -4.34 13.03 -1.69
CA SER A 85 -3.45 13.50 -2.77
C SER A 85 -2.42 14.51 -2.30
N GLU A 86 -2.74 15.34 -1.32
CA GLU A 86 -1.80 16.33 -0.81
C GLU A 86 -0.52 15.68 -0.29
N LYS A 87 -0.63 14.48 0.26
CA LYS A 87 0.51 13.78 0.84
C LYS A 87 1.16 12.80 -0.13
N TYR A 88 0.38 12.10 -0.93
CA TYR A 88 0.88 10.94 -1.67
C TYR A 88 0.91 11.07 -3.20
N LEU A 89 0.20 12.03 -3.78
CA LEU A 89 0.18 12.16 -5.24
C LEU A 89 1.58 12.39 -5.80
N TYR A 90 2.42 13.07 -5.04
CA TYR A 90 3.80 13.32 -5.40
C TYR A 90 4.58 12.04 -5.73
N LEU A 91 4.22 10.90 -5.11
CA LEU A 91 4.90 9.63 -5.32
C LEU A 91 4.67 9.08 -6.73
N VAL A 92 3.55 9.42 -7.36
CA VAL A 92 3.21 8.90 -8.69
C VAL A 92 3.73 9.85 -9.75
N PRO A 93 4.61 9.38 -10.68
CA PRO A 93 5.11 10.25 -11.74
C PRO A 93 3.97 10.89 -12.51
N GLU A 94 4.11 12.18 -12.79
CA GLU A 94 3.08 12.97 -13.47
C GLU A 94 2.60 12.31 -14.76
N SER A 95 3.54 11.78 -15.54
CA SER A 95 3.23 11.15 -16.83
C SER A 95 2.39 9.89 -16.69
N LYS A 96 2.28 9.32 -15.49
CA LYS A 96 1.55 8.08 -15.26
C LYS A 96 0.25 8.26 -14.49
N ARG A 97 -0.03 9.48 -14.02
CA ARG A 97 -1.21 9.71 -13.17
C ARG A 97 -2.52 9.40 -13.85
N ALA A 98 -2.67 9.77 -15.11
CA ALA A 98 -3.90 9.51 -15.85
C ALA A 98 -4.22 8.02 -15.94
N LYS A 99 -3.20 7.20 -16.09
CA LYS A 99 -3.33 5.74 -16.15
C LYS A 99 -3.98 5.18 -14.88
N PHE A 100 -3.78 5.83 -13.75
CA PHE A 100 -4.29 5.38 -12.45
C PHE A 100 -5.46 6.22 -11.95
N ASN A 101 -6.04 7.05 -12.80
CA ASN A 101 -7.13 7.97 -12.45
C ASN A 101 -6.68 9.01 -11.42
N LEU A 102 -5.47 9.41 -11.50
CA LEU A 102 -4.87 10.43 -10.65
C LEU A 102 -4.48 11.67 -11.49
#